data_71b544015b9a975e1c9bb39d47a3f668
#
_entry.id   71b544015b9a975e1c9bb39d47a3f668
#
_cell.length_a   1.000
_cell.length_b   1.000
_cell.length_c   1.000
_cell.angle_alpha   90.00
_cell.angle_beta   90.00
_cell.angle_gamma   90.00
#
_symmetry.space_group_name_H-M   'P 1'
#
loop_
_entity.id
_entity.type
_entity.pdbx_description
1 polymer ?
#
loop_
_entity_poly.entity_id
_entity_poly.type
_entity_poly.pdbx_seq_one_letter_code
_entity_poly.pdbx_strand_id
1 'polypeptide(L)'
;MIQAAETLLRESGLAGAGIKQLVARSGAPVGSVYHFFPGGKMQIVTETLQRHSGKAVHLFQRAFGDASVPLPERLRALFRTAAKGFEAAGADKGCAIGCVTLGLRASNDSLRQVCDASFNEWVDEIASHMPWPDAETRRSFAMMIVLTLEGAFVLARAEHSGDAFKTAGDWLVRLAQSTRPMPTGGSHAPSPPAHRRAAHRRRRVSPSGPRTRKV
;
A
#
# COMPACT_ATOMS: atom_id res chain seq x y z
N MET A 1 -11.88 2.34 -22.02
CA MET A 1 -11.14 1.17 -21.48
C MET A 1 -10.60 1.46 -20.08
N ILE A 2 -9.69 2.40 -19.85
CA ILE A 2 -9.09 2.71 -18.53
C ILE A 2 -10.15 3.01 -17.45
N GLN A 3 -11.19 3.79 -17.76
CA GLN A 3 -12.27 4.07 -16.81
C GLN A 3 -13.07 2.80 -16.43
N ALA A 4 -13.32 1.91 -17.39
CA ALA A 4 -13.95 0.62 -17.12
C ALA A 4 -13.04 -0.28 -16.25
N ALA A 5 -11.74 -0.26 -16.52
CA ALA A 5 -10.76 -0.98 -15.72
C ALA A 5 -10.71 -0.45 -14.28
N GLU A 6 -10.67 0.87 -14.08
CA GLU A 6 -10.68 1.46 -12.74
C GLU A 6 -11.91 1.02 -11.93
N THR A 7 -13.08 1.01 -12.56
CA THR A 7 -14.31 0.57 -11.91
C THR A 7 -14.20 -0.92 -11.50
N LEU A 8 -13.80 -1.80 -12.42
CA LEU A 8 -13.67 -3.23 -12.15
C LEU A 8 -12.61 -3.54 -11.07
N LEU A 9 -11.48 -2.82 -11.09
CA LEU A 9 -10.45 -2.98 -10.07
C LEU A 9 -10.95 -2.57 -8.69
N ARG A 10 -11.72 -1.51 -8.59
CA ARG A 10 -12.30 -1.04 -7.34
C ARG A 10 -13.41 -1.96 -6.80
N GLU A 11 -14.17 -2.58 -7.70
CA GLU A 11 -15.27 -3.52 -7.36
C GLU A 11 -14.75 -4.91 -6.99
N SER A 12 -13.83 -5.46 -7.79
CA SER A 12 -13.49 -6.89 -7.79
C SER A 12 -12.00 -7.19 -7.81
N GLY A 13 -11.14 -6.17 -7.68
CA GLY A 13 -9.70 -6.32 -7.70
C GLY A 13 -9.15 -6.87 -9.01
N LEU A 14 -7.92 -7.40 -8.97
CA LEU A 14 -7.23 -7.93 -10.15
C LEU A 14 -7.96 -9.12 -10.80
N ALA A 15 -8.61 -9.96 -10.00
CA ALA A 15 -9.31 -11.14 -10.49
C ALA A 15 -10.53 -10.78 -11.37
N GLY A 16 -11.27 -9.74 -10.99
CA GLY A 16 -12.46 -9.28 -11.72
C GLY A 16 -12.19 -8.48 -12.99
N ALA A 17 -10.96 -7.99 -13.18
CA ALA A 17 -10.59 -7.16 -14.33
C ALA A 17 -10.04 -7.99 -15.51
N GLY A 18 -10.76 -9.04 -15.93
CA GLY A 18 -10.42 -9.81 -17.14
C GLY A 18 -10.71 -9.06 -18.44
N ILE A 19 -10.03 -9.41 -19.54
CA ILE A 19 -10.25 -8.75 -20.85
C ILE A 19 -11.72 -8.83 -21.28
N LYS A 20 -12.39 -9.95 -21.06
CA LYS A 20 -13.81 -10.12 -21.38
C LYS A 20 -14.69 -9.13 -20.63
N GLN A 21 -14.45 -8.96 -19.34
CA GLN A 21 -15.19 -8.00 -18.48
C GLN A 21 -14.86 -6.55 -18.87
N LEU A 22 -13.59 -6.26 -19.18
CA LEU A 22 -13.16 -4.94 -19.65
C LEU A 22 -13.86 -4.54 -20.94
N VAL A 23 -13.92 -5.45 -21.92
CA VAL A 23 -14.61 -5.26 -23.19
C VAL A 23 -16.12 -5.03 -22.95
N ALA A 24 -16.75 -5.93 -22.21
CA ALA A 24 -18.17 -5.82 -21.91
C ALA A 24 -18.55 -4.48 -21.24
N ARG A 25 -17.71 -4.04 -20.27
CA ARG A 25 -17.99 -2.80 -19.53
C ARG A 25 -17.64 -1.53 -20.30
N SER A 26 -16.65 -1.59 -21.17
CA SER A 26 -16.21 -0.40 -21.93
C SER A 26 -16.98 -0.20 -23.23
N GLY A 27 -17.69 -1.23 -23.72
CA GLY A 27 -18.30 -1.23 -25.03
C GLY A 27 -17.32 -1.23 -26.21
N ALA A 28 -16.01 -1.36 -25.95
CA ALA A 28 -15.00 -1.33 -26.99
C ALA A 28 -14.88 -2.69 -27.71
N PRO A 29 -14.67 -2.72 -29.04
CA PRO A 29 -14.39 -3.98 -29.76
C PRO A 29 -13.14 -4.68 -29.21
N VAL A 30 -13.15 -6.02 -29.13
CA VAL A 30 -12.01 -6.82 -28.64
C VAL A 30 -10.72 -6.50 -29.40
N GLY A 31 -10.80 -6.34 -30.73
CA GLY A 31 -9.64 -6.00 -31.57
C GLY A 31 -8.98 -4.68 -31.18
N SER A 32 -9.77 -3.69 -30.74
CA SER A 32 -9.23 -2.40 -30.27
C SER A 32 -8.42 -2.52 -29.00
N VAL A 33 -8.69 -3.54 -28.15
CA VAL A 33 -7.93 -3.75 -26.91
C VAL A 33 -6.46 -4.00 -27.22
N TYR A 34 -6.16 -4.95 -28.07
CA TYR A 34 -4.78 -5.33 -28.41
C TYR A 34 -4.09 -4.32 -29.33
N HIS A 35 -4.87 -3.52 -30.08
CA HIS A 35 -4.34 -2.39 -30.84
C HIS A 35 -3.80 -1.29 -29.93
N PHE A 36 -4.57 -0.86 -28.93
CA PHE A 36 -4.18 0.22 -28.01
C PHE A 36 -3.37 -0.24 -26.82
N PHE A 37 -3.52 -1.51 -26.42
CA PHE A 37 -2.84 -2.12 -25.29
C PHE A 37 -2.18 -3.44 -25.70
N PRO A 38 -1.08 -3.38 -26.45
CA PRO A 38 -0.38 -4.60 -26.91
C PRO A 38 0.09 -5.51 -25.76
N GLY A 39 0.37 -4.94 -24.57
CA GLY A 39 0.64 -5.69 -23.35
C GLY A 39 -0.60 -6.27 -22.67
N GLY A 40 -1.78 -6.13 -23.29
CA GLY A 40 -3.03 -6.73 -22.85
C GLY A 40 -3.47 -6.27 -21.45
N LYS A 41 -4.00 -7.22 -20.69
CA LYS A 41 -4.55 -6.95 -19.34
C LYS A 41 -3.53 -6.25 -18.42
N MET A 42 -2.28 -6.70 -18.43
CA MET A 42 -1.28 -6.17 -17.49
C MET A 42 -0.98 -4.71 -17.77
N GLN A 43 -0.87 -4.32 -19.04
CA GLN A 43 -0.70 -2.90 -19.42
C GLN A 43 -1.91 -2.07 -18.99
N ILE A 44 -3.13 -2.52 -19.28
CA ILE A 44 -4.36 -1.81 -18.89
C ILE A 44 -4.42 -1.59 -17.38
N VAL A 45 -4.12 -2.64 -16.60
CA VAL A 45 -4.11 -2.56 -15.14
C VAL A 45 -3.05 -1.57 -14.66
N THR A 46 -1.81 -1.68 -15.14
CA THR A 46 -0.72 -0.77 -14.77
C THR A 46 -1.07 0.69 -15.05
N GLU A 47 -1.52 1.02 -16.26
CA GLU A 47 -1.89 2.39 -16.63
C GLU A 47 -3.09 2.90 -15.80
N THR A 48 -4.03 1.99 -15.46
CA THR A 48 -5.17 2.33 -14.60
C THR A 48 -4.72 2.67 -13.19
N LEU A 49 -3.81 1.88 -12.60
CA LEU A 49 -3.28 2.12 -11.26
C LEU A 49 -2.48 3.42 -11.20
N GLN A 50 -1.62 3.68 -12.18
CA GLN A 50 -0.85 4.93 -12.27
C GLN A 50 -1.77 6.16 -12.36
N ARG A 51 -2.82 6.07 -13.19
CA ARG A 51 -3.82 7.15 -13.29
C ARG A 51 -4.60 7.33 -11.99
N HIS A 52 -4.94 6.25 -11.31
CA HIS A 52 -5.61 6.29 -10.01
C HIS A 52 -4.71 6.92 -8.94
N SER A 53 -3.42 6.56 -8.92
CA SER A 53 -2.41 7.15 -8.03
C SER A 53 -2.32 8.66 -8.23
N GLY A 54 -2.20 9.14 -9.46
CA GLY A 54 -2.17 10.57 -9.75
C GLY A 54 -3.42 11.33 -9.28
N LYS A 55 -4.60 10.71 -9.38
CA LYS A 55 -5.84 11.32 -8.82
C LYS A 55 -5.79 11.44 -7.30
N ALA A 56 -5.25 10.43 -6.61
CA ALA A 56 -5.07 10.46 -5.16
C ALA A 56 -4.04 11.51 -4.74
N VAL A 57 -2.90 11.62 -5.43
CA VAL A 57 -1.91 12.69 -5.23
C VAL A 57 -2.57 14.07 -5.34
N HIS A 58 -3.34 14.32 -6.39
CA HIS A 58 -4.09 15.58 -6.52
C HIS A 58 -5.12 15.81 -5.40
N LEU A 59 -5.74 14.76 -4.87
CA LEU A 59 -6.60 14.87 -3.70
C LEU A 59 -5.80 15.31 -2.48
N PHE A 60 -4.63 14.73 -2.23
CA PHE A 60 -3.77 15.08 -1.09
C PHE A 60 -3.22 16.51 -1.22
N GLN A 61 -2.80 16.92 -2.41
CA GLN A 61 -2.38 18.30 -2.68
C GLN A 61 -3.49 19.30 -2.35
N ARG A 62 -4.72 19.03 -2.77
CA ARG A 62 -5.86 19.91 -2.43
C ARG A 62 -6.21 19.87 -0.95
N ALA A 63 -6.06 18.72 -0.28
CA ALA A 63 -6.39 18.58 1.12
C ALA A 63 -5.35 19.22 2.04
N PHE A 64 -4.07 19.17 1.67
CA PHE A 64 -2.96 19.56 2.54
C PHE A 64 -2.15 20.76 2.06
N GLY A 65 -2.34 21.23 0.81
CA GLY A 65 -1.51 22.27 0.19
C GLY A 65 -1.66 23.65 0.81
N ASP A 66 -2.79 23.98 1.44
CA ASP A 66 -2.96 25.25 2.14
C ASP A 66 -2.50 25.15 3.60
N ALA A 67 -1.28 25.60 3.85
CA ALA A 67 -0.68 25.60 5.19
C ALA A 67 -1.34 26.61 6.16
N SER A 68 -2.13 27.57 5.68
CA SER A 68 -2.85 28.52 6.51
C SER A 68 -4.04 27.85 7.25
N VAL A 69 -4.55 26.75 6.71
CA VAL A 69 -5.60 25.95 7.35
C VAL A 69 -4.97 24.98 8.37
N PRO A 70 -5.45 24.95 9.63
CA PRO A 70 -4.93 24.05 10.65
C PRO A 70 -4.98 22.58 10.24
N LEU A 71 -3.94 21.80 10.54
CA LEU A 71 -3.87 20.38 10.19
C LEU A 71 -5.11 19.56 10.60
N PRO A 72 -5.70 19.77 11.82
CA PRO A 72 -6.94 19.07 12.18
C PRO A 72 -8.11 19.31 11.21
N GLU A 73 -8.23 20.50 10.66
CA GLU A 73 -9.29 20.83 9.69
C GLU A 73 -9.01 20.20 8.33
N ARG A 74 -7.76 20.22 7.89
CA ARG A 74 -7.31 19.55 6.65
C ARG A 74 -7.57 18.03 6.70
N LEU A 75 -7.27 17.39 7.85
CA LEU A 75 -7.57 15.97 8.07
C LEU A 75 -9.08 15.69 7.98
N ARG A 76 -9.90 16.47 8.70
CA ARG A 76 -11.37 16.30 8.60
C ARG A 76 -11.88 16.49 7.18
N ALA A 77 -11.34 17.45 6.44
CA ALA A 77 -11.73 17.70 5.06
C ALA A 77 -11.38 16.53 4.13
N LEU A 78 -10.18 15.95 4.28
CA LEU A 78 -9.75 14.77 3.52
C LEU A 78 -10.72 13.60 3.73
N PHE A 79 -10.97 13.22 4.98
CA PHE A 79 -11.79 12.06 5.30
C PHE A 79 -13.27 12.26 4.93
N ARG A 80 -13.80 13.48 5.08
CA ARG A 80 -15.14 13.82 4.57
C ARG A 80 -15.23 13.71 3.05
N THR A 81 -14.19 14.14 2.34
CA THR A 81 -14.15 14.04 0.87
C THR A 81 -14.09 12.58 0.44
N ALA A 82 -13.30 11.76 1.13
CA ALA A 82 -13.21 10.32 0.87
C ALA A 82 -14.55 9.62 1.12
N ALA A 83 -15.22 9.91 2.24
CA ALA A 83 -16.55 9.38 2.56
C ALA A 83 -17.58 9.71 1.47
N LYS A 84 -17.69 11.00 1.10
CA LYS A 84 -18.59 11.44 0.02
C LYS A 84 -18.29 10.77 -1.32
N GLY A 85 -17.01 10.64 -1.66
CA GLY A 85 -16.59 9.96 -2.88
C GLY A 85 -16.89 8.47 -2.88
N PHE A 86 -16.81 7.82 -1.71
CA PHE A 86 -17.19 6.43 -1.51
C PHE A 86 -18.69 6.22 -1.69
N GLU A 87 -19.51 7.03 -1.02
CA GLU A 87 -20.98 6.98 -1.09
C GLU A 87 -21.49 7.29 -2.51
N ALA A 88 -20.95 8.33 -3.15
CA ALA A 88 -21.28 8.70 -4.53
C ALA A 88 -20.90 7.60 -5.54
N ALA A 89 -19.93 6.76 -5.22
CA ALA A 89 -19.55 5.62 -6.05
C ALA A 89 -20.42 4.36 -5.83
N GLY A 90 -21.40 4.41 -4.93
CA GLY A 90 -22.34 3.32 -4.65
C GLY A 90 -21.99 2.48 -3.42
N ALA A 91 -21.06 2.95 -2.57
CA ALA A 91 -20.66 2.31 -1.30
C ALA A 91 -20.15 0.85 -1.42
N ASP A 92 -19.71 0.45 -2.61
CA ASP A 92 -19.22 -0.90 -2.91
C ASP A 92 -17.79 -0.92 -3.50
N LYS A 93 -17.21 0.26 -3.74
CA LYS A 93 -15.94 0.42 -4.43
C LYS A 93 -14.82 0.83 -3.47
N GLY A 94 -13.80 -0.03 -3.37
CA GLY A 94 -12.59 0.27 -2.60
C GLY A 94 -11.62 1.22 -3.33
N CYS A 95 -10.43 1.39 -2.76
CA CYS A 95 -9.28 1.96 -3.45
C CYS A 95 -8.77 0.97 -4.50
N ALA A 96 -8.48 1.42 -5.72
CA ALA A 96 -8.01 0.53 -6.77
C ALA A 96 -6.64 -0.10 -6.43
N ILE A 97 -5.72 0.69 -5.83
CA ILE A 97 -4.40 0.20 -5.42
C ILE A 97 -4.56 -0.86 -4.32
N GLY A 98 -5.33 -0.56 -3.26
CA GLY A 98 -5.59 -1.50 -2.17
C GLY A 98 -6.25 -2.79 -2.64
N CYS A 99 -7.31 -2.70 -3.47
CA CYS A 99 -8.02 -3.88 -4.00
C CYS A 99 -7.11 -4.77 -4.87
N VAL A 100 -6.20 -4.18 -5.66
CA VAL A 100 -5.23 -4.94 -6.44
C VAL A 100 -4.18 -5.57 -5.53
N THR A 101 -3.64 -4.81 -4.57
CA THR A 101 -2.60 -5.27 -3.63
C THR A 101 -3.06 -6.52 -2.86
N LEU A 102 -4.30 -6.55 -2.38
CA LEU A 102 -4.87 -7.70 -1.67
C LEU A 102 -5.02 -8.95 -2.56
N GLY A 103 -5.08 -8.78 -3.88
CA GLY A 103 -5.18 -9.88 -4.85
C GLY A 103 -3.85 -10.31 -5.48
N LEU A 104 -2.73 -9.72 -5.10
CA LEU A 104 -1.41 -10.04 -5.69
C LEU A 104 -0.94 -11.43 -5.29
N ARG A 105 -0.28 -12.08 -6.24
CA ARG A 105 0.43 -13.35 -6.06
C ARG A 105 1.92 -13.14 -6.30
N ALA A 106 2.76 -14.08 -5.90
CA ALA A 106 4.21 -14.02 -6.12
C ALA A 106 4.59 -13.78 -7.59
N SER A 107 3.77 -14.26 -8.54
CA SER A 107 3.97 -14.05 -9.98
C SER A 107 3.64 -12.64 -10.49
N ASN A 108 3.10 -11.76 -9.65
CA ASN A 108 2.68 -10.41 -10.04
C ASN A 108 3.69 -9.34 -9.59
N ASP A 109 4.99 -9.61 -9.64
CA ASP A 109 6.01 -8.71 -9.09
C ASP A 109 5.97 -7.30 -9.70
N SER A 110 5.75 -7.17 -11.00
CA SER A 110 5.63 -5.88 -11.66
C SER A 110 4.46 -5.04 -11.12
N LEU A 111 3.29 -5.65 -10.88
CA LEU A 111 2.16 -4.94 -10.27
C LEU A 111 2.40 -4.62 -8.81
N ARG A 112 3.10 -5.49 -8.06
CA ARG A 112 3.52 -5.22 -6.69
C ARG A 112 4.36 -3.95 -6.63
N GLN A 113 5.34 -3.80 -7.54
CA GLN A 113 6.16 -2.60 -7.63
C GLN A 113 5.34 -1.35 -7.95
N VAL A 114 4.35 -1.45 -8.84
CA VAL A 114 3.44 -0.31 -9.14
C VAL A 114 2.62 0.10 -7.92
N CYS A 115 2.08 -0.87 -7.18
CA CYS A 115 1.31 -0.58 -5.96
C CYS A 115 2.20 0.02 -4.87
N ASP A 116 3.39 -0.54 -4.65
CA ASP A 116 4.38 -0.03 -3.68
C ASP A 116 4.80 1.40 -4.02
N ALA A 117 5.16 1.66 -5.28
CA ALA A 117 5.50 3.00 -5.74
C ALA A 117 4.35 4.00 -5.51
N SER A 118 3.11 3.58 -5.79
CA SER A 118 1.93 4.43 -5.58
C SER A 118 1.72 4.79 -4.10
N PHE A 119 1.83 3.81 -3.19
CA PHE A 119 1.71 4.10 -1.75
C PHE A 119 2.84 4.97 -1.23
N ASN A 120 4.08 4.75 -1.71
CA ASN A 120 5.21 5.61 -1.35
C ASN A 120 5.02 7.04 -1.87
N GLU A 121 4.57 7.23 -3.11
CA GLU A 121 4.25 8.54 -3.68
C GLU A 121 3.21 9.29 -2.83
N TRP A 122 2.16 8.59 -2.36
CA TRP A 122 1.13 9.19 -1.50
C TRP A 122 1.69 9.61 -0.14
N VAL A 123 2.50 8.73 0.47
CA VAL A 123 3.15 9.03 1.76
C VAL A 123 4.09 10.22 1.63
N ASP A 124 4.90 10.28 0.57
CA ASP A 124 5.84 11.37 0.34
C ASP A 124 5.11 12.69 0.07
N GLU A 125 4.06 12.68 -0.75
CA GLU A 125 3.21 13.86 -0.99
C GLU A 125 2.60 14.39 0.30
N ILE A 126 1.95 13.53 1.09
CA ILE A 126 1.35 13.94 2.36
C ILE A 126 2.42 14.44 3.33
N ALA A 127 3.55 13.75 3.45
CA ALA A 127 4.65 14.12 4.36
C ALA A 127 5.23 15.50 4.06
N SER A 128 5.25 15.91 2.78
CA SER A 128 5.74 17.23 2.36
C SER A 128 4.93 18.38 2.96
N HIS A 129 3.68 18.14 3.33
CA HIS A 129 2.76 19.13 3.90
C HIS A 129 2.61 19.05 5.43
N MET A 130 3.32 18.14 6.08
CA MET A 130 3.21 17.97 7.54
C MET A 130 4.03 19.01 8.30
N PRO A 131 3.51 19.55 9.44
CA PRO A 131 4.10 20.73 10.11
C PRO A 131 5.30 20.42 11.02
N TRP A 132 5.70 19.17 11.17
CA TRP A 132 6.80 18.79 12.05
C TRP A 132 8.16 19.01 11.39
N PRO A 133 9.19 19.48 12.12
CA PRO A 133 10.54 19.70 11.55
C PRO A 133 11.25 18.40 11.19
N ASP A 134 11.00 17.34 11.94
CA ASP A 134 11.61 16.04 11.75
C ASP A 134 10.96 15.25 10.61
N ALA A 135 11.81 14.79 9.66
CA ALA A 135 11.35 14.08 8.46
C ALA A 135 10.75 12.70 8.79
N GLU A 136 11.26 12.02 9.80
CA GLU A 136 10.78 10.70 10.23
C GLU A 136 9.35 10.82 10.80
N THR A 137 9.11 11.81 11.64
CA THR A 137 7.77 12.12 12.19
C THR A 137 6.79 12.46 11.08
N ARG A 138 7.20 13.30 10.10
CA ARG A 138 6.34 13.65 8.96
C ARG A 138 5.95 12.41 8.17
N ARG A 139 6.93 11.58 7.80
CA ARG A 139 6.70 10.37 6.99
C ARG A 139 5.87 9.32 7.75
N SER A 140 6.18 9.12 9.04
CA SER A 140 5.43 8.20 9.90
C SER A 140 3.97 8.60 10.05
N PHE A 141 3.70 9.88 10.26
CA PHE A 141 2.32 10.38 10.34
C PHE A 141 1.60 10.30 8.99
N ALA A 142 2.27 10.61 7.89
CA ALA A 142 1.73 10.45 6.55
C ALA A 142 1.38 8.98 6.25
N MET A 143 2.24 8.04 6.64
CA MET A 143 1.96 6.61 6.56
C MET A 143 0.71 6.24 7.36
N MET A 144 0.55 6.78 8.58
CA MET A 144 -0.64 6.56 9.40
C MET A 144 -1.91 7.06 8.71
N ILE A 145 -1.85 8.21 8.01
CA ILE A 145 -2.99 8.72 7.22
C ILE A 145 -3.36 7.70 6.11
N VAL A 146 -2.39 7.20 5.37
CA VAL A 146 -2.63 6.23 4.28
C VAL A 146 -3.19 4.92 4.85
N LEU A 147 -2.58 4.37 5.91
CA LEU A 147 -3.06 3.14 6.58
C LEU A 147 -4.50 3.28 7.06
N THR A 148 -4.81 4.42 7.68
CA THR A 148 -6.14 4.69 8.23
C THR A 148 -7.18 4.90 7.12
N LEU A 149 -6.80 5.55 6.01
CA LEU A 149 -7.65 5.76 4.85
C LEU A 149 -7.98 4.43 4.14
N GLU A 150 -6.98 3.58 3.92
CA GLU A 150 -7.18 2.26 3.32
C GLU A 150 -8.01 1.34 4.23
N GLY A 151 -7.76 1.35 5.53
CA GLY A 151 -8.59 0.65 6.52
C GLY A 151 -10.04 1.14 6.51
N ALA A 152 -10.25 2.45 6.41
CA ALA A 152 -11.60 3.02 6.31
C ALA A 152 -12.34 2.57 5.05
N PHE A 153 -11.67 2.45 3.89
CA PHE A 153 -12.28 1.87 2.68
C PHE A 153 -12.75 0.43 2.89
N VAL A 154 -11.95 -0.39 3.59
CA VAL A 154 -12.30 -1.80 3.87
C VAL A 154 -13.55 -1.89 4.75
N LEU A 155 -13.56 -1.15 5.87
CA LEU A 155 -14.70 -1.16 6.82
C LEU A 155 -15.95 -0.53 6.20
N ALA A 156 -15.83 0.62 5.56
CA ALA A 156 -16.93 1.31 4.90
C ALA A 156 -17.62 0.41 3.86
N ARG A 157 -16.82 -0.38 3.12
CA ARG A 157 -17.36 -1.34 2.15
C ARG A 157 -18.14 -2.48 2.82
N ALA A 158 -17.66 -2.98 3.96
CA ALA A 158 -18.35 -4.02 4.72
C ALA A 158 -19.64 -3.50 5.36
N GLU A 159 -19.65 -2.25 5.80
CA GLU A 159 -20.78 -1.59 6.47
C GLU A 159 -21.77 -0.93 5.48
N HIS A 160 -21.40 -0.81 4.21
CA HIS A 160 -22.10 0.01 3.22
C HIS A 160 -22.37 1.44 3.70
N SER A 161 -21.45 2.03 4.48
CA SER A 161 -21.56 3.33 5.13
C SER A 161 -20.25 4.08 5.09
N GLY A 162 -20.30 5.42 5.01
CA GLY A 162 -19.15 6.30 5.14
C GLY A 162 -18.66 6.52 6.59
N ASP A 163 -19.28 5.92 7.59
CA ASP A 163 -18.99 6.20 9.02
C ASP A 163 -17.58 5.82 9.44
N ALA A 164 -17.00 4.77 8.83
CA ALA A 164 -15.62 4.40 9.08
C ALA A 164 -14.63 5.53 8.76
N PHE A 165 -14.86 6.29 7.69
CA PHE A 165 -14.03 7.46 7.34
C PHE A 165 -14.13 8.56 8.40
N LYS A 166 -15.32 8.82 8.91
CA LYS A 166 -15.53 9.83 9.96
C LYS A 166 -14.75 9.45 11.22
N THR A 167 -14.94 8.22 11.69
CA THR A 167 -14.23 7.69 12.87
C THR A 167 -12.72 7.78 12.70
N ALA A 168 -12.20 7.37 11.55
CA ALA A 168 -10.80 7.42 11.19
C ALA A 168 -10.25 8.85 11.22
N GLY A 169 -10.95 9.80 10.60
CA GLY A 169 -10.58 11.22 10.59
C GLY A 169 -10.55 11.84 11.98
N ASP A 170 -11.54 11.54 12.83
CA ASP A 170 -11.63 12.06 14.19
C ASP A 170 -10.47 11.56 15.08
N TRP A 171 -10.07 10.29 14.92
CA TRP A 171 -8.91 9.76 15.66
C TRP A 171 -7.59 10.31 15.16
N LEU A 172 -7.41 10.51 13.86
CA LEU A 172 -6.20 11.16 13.33
C LEU A 172 -6.08 12.62 13.78
N VAL A 173 -7.20 13.33 13.91
CA VAL A 173 -7.21 14.67 14.47
C VAL A 173 -6.70 14.67 15.91
N ARG A 174 -7.19 13.76 16.74
CA ARG A 174 -6.72 13.62 18.14
C ARG A 174 -5.23 13.27 18.19
N LEU A 175 -4.79 12.36 17.34
CA LEU A 175 -3.39 11.98 17.23
C LEU A 175 -2.53 13.18 16.82
N ALA A 176 -2.92 13.94 15.81
CA ALA A 176 -2.19 15.14 15.37
C ALA A 176 -2.05 16.19 16.48
N GLN A 177 -3.07 16.35 17.34
CA GLN A 177 -3.04 17.27 18.47
C GLN A 177 -2.12 16.80 19.63
N SER A 178 -1.92 15.48 19.77
CA SER A 178 -1.08 14.89 20.80
C SER A 178 0.34 14.57 20.34
N THR A 179 0.60 14.58 19.04
CA THR A 179 1.91 14.19 18.49
C THR A 179 2.96 15.24 18.83
N ARG A 180 3.87 14.86 19.73
CA ARG A 180 5.18 15.52 19.89
C ARG A 180 6.16 14.89 18.90
N PRO A 181 7.25 15.58 18.51
CA PRO A 181 8.31 14.96 17.74
C PRO A 181 8.70 13.63 18.41
N MET A 182 8.69 12.54 17.63
CA MET A 182 9.18 11.26 18.13
C MET A 182 10.64 11.45 18.57
N PRO A 183 11.05 10.99 19.76
CA PRO A 183 12.45 10.98 20.09
C PRO A 183 13.16 10.16 19.00
N THR A 184 14.18 10.76 18.39
CA THR A 184 15.01 10.08 17.40
C THR A 184 15.52 8.80 18.05
N GLY A 185 14.97 7.66 17.65
CA GLY A 185 15.34 6.36 18.16
C GLY A 185 16.84 6.19 17.93
N GLY A 186 17.61 6.04 19.01
CA GLY A 186 19.01 5.69 18.92
C GLY A 186 19.13 4.51 17.97
N SER A 187 20.02 4.64 16.99
CA SER A 187 20.39 3.61 16.03
C SER A 187 20.44 2.23 16.71
N HIS A 188 19.38 1.48 16.60
CA HIS A 188 19.46 0.04 16.80
C HIS A 188 20.14 -0.53 15.54
N ALA A 189 21.47 -0.39 15.51
CA ALA A 189 22.27 -1.24 14.66
C ALA A 189 21.92 -2.69 15.04
N PRO A 190 21.47 -3.52 14.10
CA PRO A 190 21.24 -4.92 14.40
C PRO A 190 22.55 -5.52 14.89
N SER A 191 22.57 -6.00 16.14
CA SER A 191 23.69 -6.73 16.67
C SER A 191 24.00 -7.89 15.73
N PRO A 192 25.27 -8.05 15.25
CA PRO A 192 25.59 -9.15 14.38
C PRO A 192 25.26 -10.47 15.09
N PRO A 193 24.71 -11.46 14.38
CA PRO A 193 24.38 -12.75 15.00
C PRO A 193 25.65 -13.33 15.62
N ALA A 194 25.60 -13.67 16.91
CA ALA A 194 26.67 -14.34 17.61
C ALA A 194 26.95 -15.68 16.92
N HIS A 195 28.00 -15.71 16.13
CA HIS A 195 28.55 -16.96 15.60
C HIS A 195 28.90 -17.86 16.78
N ARG A 196 28.07 -18.81 17.11
CA ARG A 196 28.39 -19.94 17.96
C ARG A 196 29.59 -20.65 17.31
N ARG A 197 30.77 -20.38 17.83
CA ARG A 197 31.97 -21.20 17.55
C ARG A 197 31.65 -22.61 18.05
N ALA A 198 31.34 -23.51 17.16
CA ALA A 198 31.30 -24.93 17.42
C ALA A 198 32.74 -25.37 17.77
N ALA A 199 32.94 -25.65 19.05
CA ALA A 199 34.18 -26.25 19.50
C ALA A 199 34.31 -27.66 18.92
N HIS A 200 35.11 -27.81 17.87
CA HIS A 200 35.54 -29.10 17.36
C HIS A 200 36.35 -29.80 18.43
N ARG A 201 35.70 -30.61 19.27
CA ARG A 201 36.33 -31.60 20.14
C ARG A 201 36.96 -32.67 19.25
N ARG A 202 38.23 -32.52 18.95
CA ARG A 202 39.07 -33.59 18.33
C ARG A 202 39.06 -34.78 19.25
N ARG A 203 38.33 -35.83 18.93
CA ARG A 203 38.49 -37.17 19.50
C ARG A 203 39.89 -37.69 19.07
N ARG A 204 40.79 -37.82 20.03
CA ARG A 204 42.04 -38.58 19.86
C ARG A 204 41.64 -40.05 19.62
N VAL A 205 41.88 -40.55 18.43
CA VAL A 205 41.84 -41.97 18.13
C VAL A 205 43.22 -42.50 18.45
N SER A 206 43.30 -43.39 19.43
CA SER A 206 44.54 -44.16 19.74
C SER A 206 44.69 -45.30 18.71
N PRO A 207 45.90 -45.57 18.22
CA PRO A 207 46.11 -46.67 17.30
C PRO A 207 46.23 -47.98 18.09
N SER A 208 45.32 -48.91 17.89
CA SER A 208 45.48 -50.32 18.31
C SER A 208 46.26 -51.06 17.22
N GLY A 209 47.44 -51.59 17.59
CA GLY A 209 48.35 -52.35 16.76
C GLY A 209 47.82 -53.74 16.35
N PRO A 210 48.48 -54.39 15.42
CA PRO A 210 48.01 -55.60 14.77
C PRO A 210 48.24 -56.85 15.63
N ARG A 211 47.17 -57.68 15.75
CA ARG A 211 47.30 -59.05 16.22
C ARG A 211 47.41 -59.98 15.02
N THR A 212 48.60 -60.54 14.89
CA THR A 212 48.89 -61.73 14.09
C THR A 212 48.10 -62.95 14.64
N ARG A 213 47.49 -63.71 13.77
CA ARG A 213 47.16 -65.11 14.04
C ARG A 213 47.48 -66.00 12.83
N LYS A 214 48.44 -66.90 13.07
CA LYS A 214 48.77 -68.07 12.28
C LYS A 214 47.60 -69.08 12.40
N VAL A 215 47.27 -69.73 11.40
CA VAL A 215 47.20 -71.15 10.92
C VAL A 215 46.26 -71.17 9.75
#